data_d6b3ba4dfbb0706aa1902cb556b52ad5
#
_entry.id   d6b3ba4dfbb0706aa1902cb556b52ad5
#
_cell.length_a   1.000
_cell.length_b   1.000
_cell.length_c   1.000
_cell.angle_alpha   90.00
_cell.angle_beta   90.00
_cell.angle_gamma   90.00
#
_symmetry.space_group_name_H-M   'P 1'
#
loop_
_entity.id
_entity.type
_entity.pdbx_description
1 polymer ?
#
loop_
_entity_poly.entity_id
_entity_poly.type
_entity_poly.pdbx_seq_one_letter_code
_entity_poly.pdbx_strand_id
1 'polypeptide(L)'
;LELTDPGFDFSVLSEFRDRLLAGSAEELLLDKLLERCRALGLLKARGQQRTDSTHVLAAIRVLNRLELVAETLRAALNAVATVAPDWLQAMTPLAWYERYSRRIEESRLPQDKTAREAYGQMVGEDGFYLLDALEAPDAPREAQELPILESLRRTWQRHYERTARDPVTMGVSPAYQVRFKASRELPPATEGIESPYDAEARYRHKRDTQWTGYMVHVSETCEPTTPHLLTHVHTTPATVHEAQCTEPIQQALIDKDIPPREHLVDAAYISSELLVHSRDDQGIALRGPTRPSQGWQTQIEGAYTLEQ
;
A
#
# COMPACT_ATOMS: atom_id res chain seq x y z
N LEU A 1 4.80 19.37 -31.53
CA LEU A 1 5.14 20.63 -30.85
C LEU A 1 6.37 21.20 -31.52
N GLU A 2 6.32 22.44 -31.91
CA GLU A 2 7.49 23.18 -32.45
C GLU A 2 8.35 23.64 -31.26
N LEU A 3 9.67 23.88 -31.52
CA LEU A 3 10.60 24.38 -30.49
C LEU A 3 10.20 25.75 -29.92
N THR A 4 9.35 26.47 -30.63
CA THR A 4 8.81 27.80 -30.25
C THR A 4 7.43 27.76 -29.62
N ASP A 5 6.86 26.55 -29.44
CA ASP A 5 5.58 26.39 -28.77
C ASP A 5 5.71 26.87 -27.30
N PRO A 6 4.88 27.82 -26.85
CA PRO A 6 4.96 28.32 -25.47
C PRO A 6 4.67 27.26 -24.39
N GLY A 7 4.20 26.08 -24.81
CA GLY A 7 3.83 25.02 -23.89
C GLY A 7 2.54 25.34 -23.12
N PHE A 8 2.37 24.67 -21.99
CA PHE A 8 1.25 24.87 -21.08
C PHE A 8 1.73 24.81 -19.63
N ASP A 9 0.97 25.41 -18.73
CA ASP A 9 1.28 25.39 -17.30
C ASP A 9 1.18 23.97 -16.74
N PHE A 10 2.04 23.62 -15.80
CA PHE A 10 2.05 22.28 -15.17
C PHE A 10 0.73 21.93 -14.47
N SER A 11 -0.05 22.92 -14.04
CA SER A 11 -1.37 22.71 -13.42
C SER A 11 -2.33 21.98 -14.38
N VAL A 12 -2.20 22.20 -15.69
CA VAL A 12 -3.02 21.51 -16.71
C VAL A 12 -2.83 19.99 -16.64
N LEU A 13 -1.58 19.53 -16.43
CA LEU A 13 -1.30 18.09 -16.26
C LEU A 13 -1.88 17.55 -14.94
N SER A 14 -1.81 18.34 -13.88
CA SER A 14 -2.38 17.97 -12.58
C SER A 14 -3.90 17.86 -12.68
N GLU A 15 -4.58 18.84 -13.24
CA GLU A 15 -6.03 18.80 -13.46
C GLU A 15 -6.45 17.64 -14.38
N PHE A 16 -5.68 17.37 -15.43
CA PHE A 16 -5.94 16.26 -16.35
C PHE A 16 -5.85 14.92 -15.63
N ARG A 17 -4.79 14.70 -14.84
CA ARG A 17 -4.64 13.51 -14.00
C ARG A 17 -5.81 13.35 -13.04
N ASP A 18 -6.18 14.41 -12.33
CA ASP A 18 -7.26 14.38 -11.35
C ASP A 18 -8.62 14.04 -12.00
N ARG A 19 -8.86 14.52 -13.23
CA ARG A 19 -10.06 14.15 -14.01
C ARG A 19 -10.04 12.68 -14.44
N LEU A 20 -8.88 12.13 -14.85
CA LEU A 20 -8.75 10.71 -15.19
C LEU A 20 -9.05 9.83 -13.97
N LEU A 21 -8.47 10.16 -12.80
CA LEU A 21 -8.70 9.44 -11.56
C LEU A 21 -10.17 9.52 -11.11
N ALA A 22 -10.78 10.70 -11.15
CA ALA A 22 -12.19 10.88 -10.80
C ALA A 22 -13.14 10.11 -11.72
N GLY A 23 -12.73 9.86 -12.97
CA GLY A 23 -13.48 9.09 -13.95
C GLY A 23 -13.12 7.61 -14.02
N SER A 24 -12.24 7.10 -13.15
CA SER A 24 -11.67 5.73 -13.22
C SER A 24 -11.16 5.40 -14.64
N ALA A 25 -10.46 6.36 -15.24
CA ALA A 25 -10.02 6.34 -16.64
C ALA A 25 -8.48 6.37 -16.77
N GLU A 26 -7.76 6.01 -15.74
CA GLU A 26 -6.29 6.02 -15.67
C GLU A 26 -5.64 5.11 -16.71
N GLU A 27 -6.27 3.99 -17.07
CA GLU A 27 -5.78 3.10 -18.11
C GLU A 27 -6.15 3.53 -19.53
N LEU A 28 -7.11 4.45 -19.68
CA LEU A 28 -7.69 4.84 -20.98
C LEU A 28 -6.62 5.29 -22.00
N LEU A 29 -5.60 6.01 -21.56
CA LEU A 29 -4.55 6.52 -22.46
C LEU A 29 -3.70 5.36 -23.02
N LEU A 30 -3.31 4.44 -22.15
CA LEU A 30 -2.55 3.25 -22.55
C LEU A 30 -3.37 2.38 -23.49
N ASP A 31 -4.63 2.14 -23.18
CA ASP A 31 -5.51 1.32 -24.00
C ASP A 31 -5.71 1.92 -25.40
N LYS A 32 -5.95 3.24 -25.50
CA LYS A 32 -6.06 3.94 -26.78
C LYS A 32 -4.76 3.91 -27.59
N LEU A 33 -3.61 4.01 -26.92
CA LEU A 33 -2.31 3.87 -27.57
C LEU A 33 -2.14 2.44 -28.14
N LEU A 34 -2.47 1.42 -27.33
CA LEU A 34 -2.37 0.01 -27.75
C LEU A 34 -3.32 -0.32 -28.91
N GLU A 35 -4.56 0.18 -28.89
CA GLU A 35 -5.50 0.08 -30.03
C GLU A 35 -4.87 0.65 -31.31
N ARG A 36 -4.26 1.83 -31.21
CA ARG A 36 -3.61 2.46 -32.36
C ARG A 36 -2.39 1.69 -32.84
N CYS A 37 -1.55 1.21 -31.91
CA CYS A 37 -0.39 0.37 -32.26
C CYS A 37 -0.81 -0.92 -32.93
N ARG A 38 -1.91 -1.56 -32.49
CA ARG A 38 -2.49 -2.75 -33.12
C ARG A 38 -2.95 -2.45 -34.54
N ALA A 39 -3.67 -1.35 -34.75
CA ALA A 39 -4.14 -0.94 -36.07
C ALA A 39 -2.99 -0.64 -37.05
N LEU A 40 -1.83 -0.25 -36.56
CA LEU A 40 -0.61 -0.02 -37.34
C LEU A 40 0.26 -1.28 -37.51
N GLY A 41 -0.15 -2.43 -37.01
CA GLY A 41 0.61 -3.69 -37.06
C GLY A 41 1.87 -3.72 -36.19
N LEU A 42 2.00 -2.82 -35.25
CA LEU A 42 3.16 -2.72 -34.34
C LEU A 42 3.01 -3.67 -33.14
N LEU A 43 1.79 -4.14 -32.86
CA LEU A 43 1.48 -5.04 -31.75
C LEU A 43 0.94 -6.36 -32.32
N LYS A 44 1.62 -7.47 -32.03
CA LYS A 44 1.22 -8.80 -32.45
C LYS A 44 0.23 -9.42 -31.48
N ALA A 45 -0.82 -10.05 -31.98
CA ALA A 45 -1.89 -10.64 -31.16
C ALA A 45 -1.42 -11.72 -30.17
N ARG A 46 -0.36 -12.46 -30.46
CA ARG A 46 0.24 -13.48 -29.58
C ARG A 46 1.77 -13.45 -29.65
N GLY A 47 2.32 -12.29 -29.44
CA GLY A 47 3.76 -12.08 -29.44
C GLY A 47 4.45 -12.56 -28.16
N GLN A 48 5.72 -12.24 -28.03
CA GLN A 48 6.47 -12.38 -26.78
C GLN A 48 6.32 -11.11 -25.94
N GLN A 49 6.07 -11.29 -24.66
CA GLN A 49 6.07 -10.18 -23.70
C GLN A 49 6.95 -10.53 -22.51
N ARG A 50 7.51 -9.53 -21.87
CA ARG A 50 8.24 -9.69 -20.62
C ARG A 50 7.67 -8.78 -19.54
N THR A 51 7.76 -9.24 -18.29
CA THR A 51 7.38 -8.44 -17.12
C THR A 51 8.55 -8.38 -16.15
N ASP A 52 8.81 -7.18 -15.65
CA ASP A 52 9.75 -6.93 -14.58
C ASP A 52 9.16 -5.93 -13.58
N SER A 53 9.73 -5.86 -12.39
CA SER A 53 9.25 -4.97 -11.34
C SER A 53 10.30 -3.95 -10.90
N THR A 54 9.79 -2.79 -10.56
CA THR A 54 10.57 -1.77 -9.87
C THR A 54 9.82 -1.27 -8.64
N HIS A 55 10.53 -0.67 -7.69
CA HIS A 55 9.91 -0.06 -6.53
C HIS A 55 9.52 1.40 -6.80
N VAL A 56 8.41 1.83 -6.20
CA VAL A 56 7.96 3.21 -6.20
C VAL A 56 7.81 3.68 -4.76
N LEU A 57 8.42 4.82 -4.46
CA LEU A 57 8.32 5.44 -3.14
C LEU A 57 6.95 6.07 -2.98
N ALA A 58 6.30 5.82 -1.84
CA ALA A 58 5.13 6.60 -1.47
C ALA A 58 5.51 8.05 -1.18
N ALA A 59 4.67 8.98 -1.55
CA ALA A 59 4.86 10.42 -1.27
C ALA A 59 4.50 10.76 0.19
N ILE A 60 5.03 9.99 1.14
CA ILE A 60 4.77 10.12 2.56
C ILE A 60 6.07 10.37 3.34
N ARG A 61 5.93 11.03 4.48
CA ARG A 61 7.02 11.09 5.47
C ARG A 61 7.07 9.77 6.24
N VAL A 62 8.25 9.15 6.32
CA VAL A 62 8.46 8.00 7.21
C VAL A 62 8.30 8.47 8.66
N LEU A 63 7.43 7.82 9.39
CA LEU A 63 7.09 8.13 10.78
C LEU A 63 7.68 7.07 11.69
N ASN A 64 8.29 7.49 12.80
CA ASN A 64 8.55 6.53 13.87
C ASN A 64 7.22 6.13 14.54
N ARG A 65 7.25 5.07 15.33
CA ARG A 65 6.05 4.50 15.94
C ARG A 65 5.22 5.50 16.74
N LEU A 66 5.87 6.36 17.51
CA LEU A 66 5.17 7.34 18.35
C LEU A 66 4.57 8.48 17.51
N GLU A 67 5.31 8.93 16.51
CA GLU A 67 4.78 9.86 15.50
C GLU A 67 3.59 9.26 14.76
N LEU A 68 3.68 7.98 14.35
CA LEU A 68 2.62 7.31 13.59
C LEU A 68 1.30 7.30 14.37
N VAL A 69 1.30 6.85 15.62
CA VAL A 69 0.05 6.78 16.39
C VAL A 69 -0.53 8.17 16.65
N ALA A 70 0.30 9.14 17.02
CA ALA A 70 -0.16 10.49 17.30
C ALA A 70 -0.63 11.22 16.03
N GLU A 71 0.08 11.04 14.89
CA GLU A 71 -0.30 11.66 13.63
C GLU A 71 -1.56 11.00 13.03
N THR A 72 -1.75 9.70 13.25
CA THR A 72 -2.98 9.01 12.82
C THR A 72 -4.20 9.55 13.59
N LEU A 73 -4.07 9.75 14.90
CA LEU A 73 -5.13 10.37 15.68
C LEU A 73 -5.39 11.82 15.22
N ARG A 74 -4.34 12.61 15.00
CA ARG A 74 -4.46 13.97 14.50
C ARG A 74 -5.15 14.03 13.14
N ALA A 75 -4.81 13.14 12.21
CA ALA A 75 -5.44 13.06 10.90
C ALA A 75 -6.93 12.72 11.01
N ALA A 76 -7.30 11.78 11.90
CA ALA A 76 -8.69 11.43 12.16
C ALA A 76 -9.46 12.61 12.77
N LEU A 77 -8.88 13.30 13.77
CA LEU A 77 -9.49 14.49 14.37
C LEU A 77 -9.73 15.61 13.36
N ASN A 78 -8.77 15.87 12.46
CA ASN A 78 -8.93 16.87 11.40
C ASN A 78 -10.03 16.49 10.42
N ALA A 79 -10.15 15.23 10.03
CA ALA A 79 -11.21 14.77 9.16
C ALA A 79 -12.60 14.91 9.83
N VAL A 80 -12.71 14.52 11.10
CA VAL A 80 -13.95 14.72 11.87
C VAL A 80 -14.28 16.21 12.05
N ALA A 81 -13.28 17.05 12.33
CA ALA A 81 -13.46 18.50 12.43
C ALA A 81 -13.97 19.14 11.14
N THR A 82 -13.68 18.54 9.98
CA THR A 82 -14.15 19.04 8.68
C THR A 82 -15.66 18.76 8.47
N VAL A 83 -16.17 17.62 8.93
CA VAL A 83 -17.55 17.20 8.68
C VAL A 83 -18.47 17.45 9.87
N ALA A 84 -17.97 17.44 11.10
CA ALA A 84 -18.74 17.56 12.33
C ALA A 84 -18.01 18.43 13.39
N PRO A 85 -17.70 19.72 13.10
CA PRO A 85 -16.87 20.55 13.99
C PRO A 85 -17.53 20.78 15.36
N ASP A 86 -18.82 21.09 15.40
CA ASP A 86 -19.53 21.40 16.65
C ASP A 86 -19.62 20.17 17.57
N TRP A 87 -19.87 18.99 16.99
CA TRP A 87 -19.88 17.74 17.73
C TRP A 87 -18.51 17.43 18.32
N LEU A 88 -17.45 17.55 17.50
CA LEU A 88 -16.08 17.32 17.97
C LEU A 88 -15.68 18.29 19.08
N GLN A 89 -16.02 19.57 18.93
CA GLN A 89 -15.74 20.58 19.94
C GLN A 89 -16.45 20.31 21.27
N ALA A 90 -17.69 19.83 21.21
CA ALA A 90 -18.47 19.50 22.41
C ALA A 90 -17.92 18.29 23.18
N MET A 91 -17.34 17.30 22.47
CA MET A 91 -16.87 16.06 23.09
C MET A 91 -15.39 16.09 23.50
N THR A 92 -14.55 16.97 22.91
CA THR A 92 -13.10 16.94 23.12
C THR A 92 -12.64 17.84 24.24
N PRO A 93 -11.73 17.38 25.13
CA PRO A 93 -11.07 18.24 26.10
C PRO A 93 -10.22 19.33 25.43
N LEU A 94 -10.15 20.53 26.01
CA LEU A 94 -9.35 21.64 25.48
C LEU A 94 -7.88 21.26 25.27
N ALA A 95 -7.32 20.39 26.12
CA ALA A 95 -5.95 19.89 26.00
C ALA A 95 -5.65 19.15 24.69
N TRP A 96 -6.68 18.63 23.99
CA TRP A 96 -6.49 17.98 22.70
C TRP A 96 -6.13 18.97 21.61
N TYR A 97 -6.68 20.19 21.69
CA TYR A 97 -6.31 21.25 20.76
C TYR A 97 -4.81 21.56 20.84
N GLU A 98 -4.27 21.67 22.04
CA GLU A 98 -2.82 21.91 22.22
C GLU A 98 -1.98 20.73 21.71
N ARG A 99 -2.45 19.47 21.90
CA ARG A 99 -1.72 18.26 21.50
C ARG A 99 -1.77 17.99 20.00
N TYR A 100 -2.93 18.17 19.36
CA TYR A 100 -3.19 17.69 18.01
C TYR A 100 -3.45 18.77 16.97
N SER A 101 -3.48 20.05 17.31
CA SER A 101 -3.70 21.14 16.34
C SER A 101 -2.56 21.29 15.32
N ARG A 102 -1.36 20.87 15.68
CA ARG A 102 -0.18 20.95 14.84
C ARG A 102 0.29 19.56 14.42
N ARG A 103 1.00 19.50 13.28
CA ARG A 103 1.63 18.27 12.80
C ARG A 103 2.56 17.67 13.86
N ILE A 104 2.48 16.36 14.05
CA ILE A 104 3.34 15.63 14.97
C ILE A 104 4.72 15.48 14.33
N GLU A 105 5.76 15.90 15.02
CA GLU A 105 7.15 15.84 14.60
C GLU A 105 8.02 15.34 15.74
N GLU A 106 9.04 14.53 15.44
CA GLU A 106 9.95 13.95 16.44
C GLU A 106 10.58 15.00 17.34
N SER A 107 10.92 16.17 16.80
CA SER A 107 11.49 17.30 17.56
C SER A 107 10.60 17.83 18.69
N ARG A 108 9.30 17.55 18.62
CA ARG A 108 8.28 17.97 19.61
C ARG A 108 7.86 16.86 20.56
N LEU A 109 8.28 15.64 20.28
CA LEU A 109 7.99 14.50 21.14
C LEU A 109 8.92 14.51 22.36
N PRO A 110 8.47 13.94 23.50
CA PRO A 110 9.33 13.76 24.66
C PRO A 110 10.63 13.03 24.28
N GLN A 111 11.75 13.41 24.87
CA GLN A 111 13.05 12.79 24.60
C GLN A 111 13.36 11.66 25.58
N ASP A 112 12.87 11.76 26.81
CA ASP A 112 13.02 10.72 27.83
C ASP A 112 12.13 9.51 27.55
N LYS A 113 12.64 8.30 27.78
CA LYS A 113 11.95 7.04 27.51
C LYS A 113 10.62 6.94 28.27
N THR A 114 10.62 7.25 29.55
CA THR A 114 9.43 7.16 30.41
C THR A 114 8.36 8.16 29.94
N ALA A 115 8.78 9.38 29.62
CA ALA A 115 7.89 10.40 29.09
C ALA A 115 7.32 10.02 27.69
N ARG A 116 8.10 9.35 26.85
CA ARG A 116 7.62 8.80 25.56
C ARG A 116 6.58 7.69 25.74
N GLU A 117 6.81 6.79 26.69
CA GLU A 117 5.86 5.73 27.03
C GLU A 117 4.54 6.33 27.57
N ALA A 118 4.63 7.30 28.48
CA ALA A 118 3.48 8.01 29.01
C ALA A 118 2.71 8.79 27.92
N TYR A 119 3.42 9.44 27.01
CA TYR A 119 2.81 10.13 25.87
C TYR A 119 2.09 9.14 24.93
N GLY A 120 2.74 8.02 24.59
CA GLY A 120 2.12 6.97 23.80
C GLY A 120 0.87 6.38 24.45
N GLN A 121 0.90 6.17 25.76
CA GLN A 121 -0.23 5.74 26.57
C GLN A 121 -1.40 6.73 26.48
N MET A 122 -1.14 8.00 26.70
CA MET A 122 -2.12 9.09 26.63
C MET A 122 -2.76 9.18 25.22
N VAL A 123 -1.96 9.11 24.15
CA VAL A 123 -2.46 9.09 22.78
C VAL A 123 -3.40 7.89 22.54
N GLY A 124 -3.05 6.74 23.11
CA GLY A 124 -3.89 5.53 23.03
C GLY A 124 -5.25 5.70 23.69
N GLU A 125 -5.27 6.31 24.88
CA GLU A 125 -6.50 6.61 25.61
C GLU A 125 -7.37 7.63 24.86
N ASP A 126 -6.78 8.70 24.33
CA ASP A 126 -7.46 9.71 23.54
C ASP A 126 -8.10 9.11 22.27
N GLY A 127 -7.40 8.21 21.57
CA GLY A 127 -7.94 7.59 20.36
C GLY A 127 -9.04 6.58 20.61
N PHE A 128 -8.99 5.80 21.71
CA PHE A 128 -10.12 4.96 22.09
C PHE A 128 -11.32 5.79 22.53
N TYR A 129 -11.09 6.91 23.22
CA TYR A 129 -12.17 7.83 23.55
C TYR A 129 -12.87 8.37 22.32
N LEU A 130 -12.12 8.76 21.28
CA LEU A 130 -12.70 9.18 19.99
C LEU A 130 -13.48 8.05 19.32
N LEU A 131 -12.91 6.84 19.26
CA LEU A 131 -13.56 5.68 18.64
C LEU A 131 -14.85 5.30 19.35
N ASP A 132 -14.84 5.26 20.70
CA ASP A 132 -16.05 4.99 21.50
C ASP A 132 -17.13 6.06 21.31
N ALA A 133 -16.73 7.33 21.24
CA ALA A 133 -17.67 8.43 20.99
C ALA A 133 -18.29 8.35 19.59
N LEU A 134 -17.52 7.93 18.57
CA LEU A 134 -18.03 7.73 17.22
C LEU A 134 -18.95 6.50 17.09
N GLU A 135 -18.88 5.54 18.00
CA GLU A 135 -19.79 4.39 18.07
C GLU A 135 -21.09 4.70 18.82
N ALA A 136 -21.19 5.84 19.48
CA ALA A 136 -22.38 6.23 20.22
C ALA A 136 -23.53 6.56 19.25
N PRO A 137 -24.81 6.30 19.65
CA PRO A 137 -25.98 6.51 18.78
C PRO A 137 -26.22 7.96 18.34
N ASP A 138 -25.68 8.92 19.08
CA ASP A 138 -25.77 10.36 18.83
C ASP A 138 -24.62 10.92 18.00
N ALA A 139 -23.65 10.07 17.60
CA ALA A 139 -22.55 10.49 16.75
C ALA A 139 -23.01 10.78 15.31
N PRO A 140 -22.49 11.84 14.67
CA PRO A 140 -22.85 12.19 13.29
C PRO A 140 -22.46 11.08 12.30
N ARG A 141 -23.38 10.70 11.43
CA ARG A 141 -23.16 9.65 10.42
C ARG A 141 -21.97 9.96 9.51
N GLU A 142 -21.89 11.20 9.06
CA GLU A 142 -20.79 11.67 8.19
C GLU A 142 -19.44 11.48 8.84
N ALA A 143 -19.35 11.60 10.17
CA ALA A 143 -18.12 11.36 10.91
C ALA A 143 -17.83 9.86 11.03
N GLN A 144 -18.85 9.01 11.22
CA GLN A 144 -18.68 7.55 11.34
C GLN A 144 -18.19 6.90 10.04
N GLU A 145 -18.53 7.45 8.88
CA GLU A 145 -18.25 6.92 7.54
C GLU A 145 -16.88 7.38 6.97
N LEU A 146 -16.10 8.16 7.71
CA LEU A 146 -14.82 8.67 7.26
C LEU A 146 -13.79 7.54 7.03
N PRO A 147 -13.19 7.43 5.83
CA PRO A 147 -12.21 6.36 5.52
C PRO A 147 -11.00 6.34 6.46
N ILE A 148 -10.58 7.50 6.98
CA ILE A 148 -9.45 7.61 7.91
C ILE A 148 -9.67 6.83 9.22
N LEU A 149 -10.92 6.59 9.62
CA LEU A 149 -11.23 5.85 10.84
C LEU A 149 -10.83 4.38 10.73
N GLU A 150 -10.84 3.81 9.53
CA GLU A 150 -10.32 2.46 9.32
C GLU A 150 -8.81 2.43 9.58
N SER A 151 -8.07 3.42 9.10
CA SER A 151 -6.64 3.56 9.41
C SER A 151 -6.39 3.76 10.91
N LEU A 152 -7.25 4.53 11.59
CA LEU A 152 -7.19 4.71 13.04
C LEU A 152 -7.43 3.37 13.77
N ARG A 153 -8.50 2.63 13.44
CA ARG A 153 -8.82 1.34 14.07
C ARG A 153 -7.69 0.33 13.87
N ARG A 154 -7.18 0.18 12.65
CA ARG A 154 -6.06 -0.73 12.35
C ARG A 154 -4.78 -0.35 13.10
N THR A 155 -4.46 0.94 13.18
CA THR A 155 -3.31 1.44 13.94
C THR A 155 -3.50 1.15 15.44
N TRP A 156 -4.67 1.39 16.00
CA TRP A 156 -4.96 1.12 17.41
C TRP A 156 -4.92 -0.37 17.73
N GLN A 157 -5.55 -1.21 16.93
CA GLN A 157 -5.49 -2.67 17.09
C GLN A 157 -4.04 -3.19 17.09
N ARG A 158 -3.20 -2.64 16.25
CA ARG A 158 -1.80 -3.02 16.17
C ARG A 158 -0.98 -2.59 17.39
N HIS A 159 -1.14 -1.34 17.82
CA HIS A 159 -0.22 -0.69 18.75
C HIS A 159 -0.70 -0.70 20.19
N TYR A 160 -1.98 -0.94 20.43
CA TYR A 160 -2.57 -0.88 21.76
C TYR A 160 -3.28 -2.18 22.13
N GLU A 161 -3.42 -2.38 23.43
CA GLU A 161 -4.26 -3.41 24.03
C GLU A 161 -5.29 -2.73 24.92
N ARG A 162 -6.53 -3.20 24.84
CA ARG A 162 -7.67 -2.73 25.61
C ARG A 162 -8.16 -3.88 26.45
N THR A 163 -8.08 -3.76 27.77
CA THR A 163 -8.53 -4.79 28.73
C THR A 163 -9.61 -4.22 29.63
N ALA A 164 -10.65 -5.01 29.90
CA ALA A 164 -11.69 -4.63 30.85
C ALA A 164 -11.06 -4.36 32.23
N ARG A 165 -11.55 -3.35 32.94
CA ARG A 165 -11.18 -3.10 34.33
C ARG A 165 -11.85 -4.13 35.23
N ASP A 166 -11.18 -4.45 36.35
CA ASP A 166 -11.76 -5.30 37.37
C ASP A 166 -13.10 -4.73 37.90
N PRO A 167 -14.08 -5.63 38.22
CA PRO A 167 -15.38 -5.20 38.75
C PRO A 167 -15.31 -4.30 39.98
N VAL A 168 -14.26 -4.42 40.80
CA VAL A 168 -14.00 -3.56 41.97
C VAL A 168 -13.76 -2.12 41.61
N THR A 169 -13.28 -1.85 40.40
CA THR A 169 -13.03 -0.48 39.88
C THR A 169 -14.14 0.00 38.93
N MET A 170 -15.25 -0.77 38.82
CA MET A 170 -16.43 -0.36 38.05
C MET A 170 -17.05 0.89 38.69
N GLY A 171 -17.11 1.96 37.96
CA GLY A 171 -17.51 3.31 38.39
C GLY A 171 -16.54 4.38 37.95
N VAL A 172 -15.37 3.98 37.47
CA VAL A 172 -14.39 4.88 36.82
C VAL A 172 -14.53 4.75 35.30
N SER A 173 -14.94 5.78 34.64
CA SER A 173 -14.97 5.85 33.16
C SER A 173 -13.55 6.17 32.63
N PRO A 174 -13.05 5.49 31.60
CA PRO A 174 -13.67 4.40 30.85
C PRO A 174 -13.64 3.04 31.61
N ALA A 175 -14.54 2.14 31.26
CA ALA A 175 -14.66 0.79 31.86
C ALA A 175 -13.52 -0.17 31.48
N TYR A 176 -12.46 0.31 30.89
CA TYR A 176 -11.29 -0.45 30.43
C TYR A 176 -9.98 0.30 30.73
N GLN A 177 -8.91 -0.45 30.67
CA GLN A 177 -7.55 0.06 30.72
C GLN A 177 -6.92 -0.07 29.33
N VAL A 178 -6.22 0.96 28.87
CA VAL A 178 -5.44 0.95 27.64
C VAL A 178 -3.98 0.69 27.99
N ARG A 179 -3.28 -0.05 27.16
CA ARG A 179 -1.84 -0.29 27.26
C ARG A 179 -1.17 -0.11 25.90
N PHE A 180 -0.13 0.70 25.85
CA PHE A 180 0.74 0.80 24.67
C PHE A 180 1.65 -0.43 24.63
N LYS A 181 1.47 -1.33 23.63
CA LYS A 181 2.21 -2.59 23.50
C LYS A 181 3.71 -2.36 23.42
N ALA A 182 4.53 -3.24 23.94
CA ALA A 182 5.96 -3.20 23.68
C ALA A 182 6.27 -3.57 22.21
N SER A 183 7.42 -3.11 21.65
CA SER A 183 7.74 -3.35 20.23
C SER A 183 7.80 -4.84 19.86
N ARG A 184 8.22 -5.70 20.81
CA ARG A 184 8.28 -7.16 20.63
C ARG A 184 6.90 -7.85 20.56
N GLU A 185 5.83 -7.15 20.96
CA GLU A 185 4.45 -7.68 20.98
C GLU A 185 3.69 -7.30 19.70
N LEU A 186 4.32 -6.51 18.81
CA LEU A 186 3.67 -6.07 17.59
C LEU A 186 3.59 -7.21 16.56
N PRO A 187 2.48 -7.32 15.81
CA PRO A 187 2.39 -8.18 14.63
C PRO A 187 3.48 -7.86 13.59
N PRO A 188 3.72 -8.74 12.61
CA PRO A 188 4.69 -8.51 11.56
C PRO A 188 4.54 -7.13 10.90
N ALA A 189 5.68 -6.51 10.52
CA ALA A 189 5.67 -5.16 9.94
C ALA A 189 4.90 -5.08 8.62
N THR A 190 4.80 -6.18 7.89
CA THR A 190 4.09 -6.30 6.61
C THR A 190 2.59 -5.96 6.68
N GLU A 191 1.99 -6.05 7.87
CA GLU A 191 0.57 -5.76 8.11
C GLU A 191 0.34 -4.32 8.60
N GLY A 192 1.42 -3.59 8.89
CA GLY A 192 1.38 -2.24 9.45
C GLY A 192 0.99 -1.18 8.44
N ILE A 193 0.30 -0.14 8.91
CA ILE A 193 0.16 1.13 8.20
C ILE A 193 1.40 1.97 8.51
N GLU A 194 2.02 2.52 7.49
CA GLU A 194 3.22 3.35 7.62
C GLU A 194 2.90 4.85 7.71
N SER A 195 1.71 5.24 7.23
CA SER A 195 1.22 6.61 7.29
C SER A 195 -0.31 6.65 7.24
N PRO A 196 -0.97 7.55 8.00
CA PRO A 196 -2.41 7.75 7.88
C PRO A 196 -2.83 8.36 6.53
N TYR A 197 -1.90 8.94 5.79
CA TYR A 197 -2.14 9.62 4.51
C TYR A 197 -2.01 8.69 3.30
N ASP A 198 -1.47 7.49 3.51
CA ASP A 198 -1.35 6.44 2.52
C ASP A 198 -1.38 5.09 3.24
N ALA A 199 -2.60 4.58 3.41
CA ALA A 199 -2.85 3.37 4.18
C ALA A 199 -2.41 2.08 3.47
N GLU A 200 -2.07 2.14 2.18
CA GLU A 200 -1.65 0.99 1.38
C GLU A 200 -0.13 0.90 1.22
N ALA A 201 0.58 2.02 1.39
CA ALA A 201 2.03 2.02 1.38
C ALA A 201 2.59 1.06 2.45
N ARG A 202 3.57 0.25 2.06
CA ARG A 202 4.20 -0.75 2.96
C ARG A 202 5.71 -0.60 2.94
N TYR A 203 6.32 -0.86 4.09
CA TYR A 203 7.76 -0.99 4.20
C TYR A 203 8.21 -2.34 3.65
N ARG A 204 9.24 -2.32 2.80
CA ARG A 204 9.94 -3.50 2.30
C ARG A 204 11.44 -3.31 2.37
N HIS A 205 12.13 -4.38 2.69
CA HIS A 205 13.57 -4.51 2.58
C HIS A 205 13.89 -5.65 1.61
N LYS A 206 14.68 -5.36 0.56
CA LYS A 206 15.13 -6.36 -0.42
C LYS A 206 16.61 -6.15 -0.70
N ARG A 207 17.45 -7.08 -0.25
CA ARG A 207 18.92 -6.95 -0.29
C ARG A 207 19.37 -5.67 0.45
N ASP A 208 20.07 -4.76 -0.24
CA ASP A 208 20.57 -3.51 0.34
C ASP A 208 19.61 -2.32 0.17
N THR A 209 18.44 -2.55 -0.41
CA THR A 209 17.44 -1.51 -0.68
C THR A 209 16.29 -1.58 0.31
N GLN A 210 15.97 -0.43 0.90
CA GLN A 210 14.83 -0.26 1.80
C GLN A 210 13.93 0.85 1.25
N TRP A 211 12.61 0.62 1.25
CA TRP A 211 11.66 1.66 0.85
C TRP A 211 10.31 1.47 1.53
N THR A 212 9.54 2.55 1.60
CA THR A 212 8.13 2.53 1.93
C THR A 212 7.34 2.97 0.70
N GLY A 213 6.41 2.14 0.27
CA GLY A 213 5.60 2.42 -0.92
C GLY A 213 5.08 1.17 -1.59
N TYR A 214 5.38 1.05 -2.89
CA TYR A 214 4.76 0.09 -3.80
C TYR A 214 5.79 -0.66 -4.63
N MET A 215 5.34 -1.76 -5.24
CA MET A 215 5.96 -2.38 -6.39
C MET A 215 5.14 -2.06 -7.63
N VAL A 216 5.81 -1.73 -8.71
CA VAL A 216 5.21 -1.55 -10.04
C VAL A 216 5.76 -2.63 -10.96
N HIS A 217 4.88 -3.44 -11.51
CA HIS A 217 5.17 -4.49 -12.47
C HIS A 217 4.82 -3.95 -13.85
N VAL A 218 5.77 -3.93 -14.75
CA VAL A 218 5.62 -3.38 -16.10
C VAL A 218 5.78 -4.51 -17.10
N SER A 219 4.75 -4.69 -17.94
CA SER A 219 4.78 -5.64 -19.06
C SER A 219 5.05 -4.89 -20.36
N GLU A 220 5.90 -5.45 -21.19
CA GLU A 220 6.19 -4.90 -22.51
C GLU A 220 6.37 -6.00 -23.56
N THR A 221 6.14 -5.66 -24.82
CA THR A 221 6.49 -6.53 -25.94
C THR A 221 8.01 -6.64 -26.05
N CYS A 222 8.53 -7.83 -26.39
CA CYS A 222 9.98 -8.04 -26.49
C CYS A 222 10.39 -8.81 -27.76
N GLU A 223 9.61 -8.72 -28.82
CA GLU A 223 9.99 -9.33 -30.08
C GLU A 223 11.09 -8.56 -30.80
N PRO A 224 12.06 -9.25 -31.42
CA PRO A 224 13.23 -8.59 -32.05
C PRO A 224 12.87 -7.66 -33.23
N THR A 225 11.73 -7.87 -33.86
CA THR A 225 11.35 -7.21 -35.13
C THR A 225 10.34 -6.08 -34.99
N THR A 226 9.86 -5.82 -33.80
CA THR A 226 8.87 -4.76 -33.50
C THR A 226 9.36 -3.86 -32.37
N PRO A 227 8.88 -2.62 -32.29
CA PRO A 227 9.20 -1.77 -31.15
C PRO A 227 8.71 -2.38 -29.85
N HIS A 228 9.45 -2.15 -28.78
CA HIS A 228 9.03 -2.54 -27.45
C HIS A 228 7.96 -1.55 -26.96
N LEU A 229 6.77 -2.06 -26.71
CA LEU A 229 5.62 -1.28 -26.26
C LEU A 229 5.21 -1.73 -24.87
N LEU A 230 5.00 -0.80 -23.97
CA LEU A 230 4.39 -1.08 -22.68
C LEU A 230 2.95 -1.54 -22.92
N THR A 231 2.59 -2.70 -22.38
CA THR A 231 1.29 -3.35 -22.59
C THR A 231 0.42 -3.33 -21.35
N HIS A 232 1.03 -3.39 -20.17
CA HIS A 232 0.32 -3.38 -18.90
C HIS A 232 1.20 -2.83 -17.77
N VAL A 233 0.55 -2.19 -16.82
CA VAL A 233 1.17 -1.73 -15.56
C VAL A 233 0.31 -2.25 -14.42
N HIS A 234 0.92 -3.00 -13.50
CA HIS A 234 0.27 -3.54 -12.32
C HIS A 234 0.97 -3.01 -11.06
N THR A 235 0.25 -2.30 -10.20
CA THR A 235 0.80 -1.73 -8.98
C THR A 235 0.27 -2.48 -7.76
N THR A 236 1.17 -2.82 -6.85
CA THR A 236 0.83 -3.51 -5.60
C THR A 236 1.52 -2.86 -4.40
N PRO A 237 0.99 -3.01 -3.18
CA PRO A 237 1.75 -2.70 -1.98
C PRO A 237 3.11 -3.40 -1.98
N ALA A 238 4.16 -2.75 -1.47
CA ALA A 238 5.54 -3.25 -1.57
C ALA A 238 5.75 -4.67 -1.02
N THR A 239 4.89 -5.14 -0.12
CA THR A 239 4.97 -6.46 0.53
C THR A 239 4.38 -7.61 -0.29
N VAL A 240 3.65 -7.33 -1.37
CA VAL A 240 3.09 -8.36 -2.26
C VAL A 240 4.22 -9.06 -3.02
N HIS A 241 4.15 -10.39 -3.07
CA HIS A 241 5.17 -11.19 -3.72
C HIS A 241 4.96 -11.21 -5.24
N GLU A 242 6.02 -11.14 -6.01
CA GLU A 242 6.01 -11.10 -7.47
C GLU A 242 5.23 -12.30 -8.09
N ALA A 243 5.32 -13.50 -7.49
CA ALA A 243 4.55 -14.67 -7.92
C ALA A 243 3.03 -14.49 -7.82
N GLN A 244 2.54 -13.67 -6.88
CA GLN A 244 1.12 -13.38 -6.74
C GLN A 244 0.60 -12.42 -7.83
N CYS A 245 1.51 -11.75 -8.55
CA CYS A 245 1.17 -10.81 -9.61
C CYS A 245 1.10 -11.48 -10.99
N THR A 246 1.65 -12.69 -11.17
CA THR A 246 1.75 -13.35 -12.47
C THR A 246 0.39 -13.60 -13.09
N GLU A 247 -0.51 -14.23 -12.37
CA GLU A 247 -1.86 -14.54 -12.86
C GLU A 247 -2.69 -13.27 -13.11
N PRO A 248 -2.78 -12.29 -12.19
CA PRO A 248 -3.47 -11.03 -12.46
C PRO A 248 -2.94 -10.28 -13.69
N ILE A 249 -1.61 -10.25 -13.90
CA ILE A 249 -1.01 -9.62 -15.07
C ILE A 249 -1.40 -10.36 -16.36
N GLN A 250 -1.32 -11.69 -16.37
CA GLN A 250 -1.72 -12.49 -17.54
C GLN A 250 -3.20 -12.31 -17.85
N GLN A 251 -4.05 -12.29 -16.83
CA GLN A 251 -5.49 -12.05 -17.01
C GLN A 251 -5.75 -10.66 -17.61
N ALA A 252 -5.09 -9.61 -17.09
CA ALA A 252 -5.22 -8.27 -17.65
C ALA A 252 -4.78 -8.16 -19.11
N LEU A 253 -3.73 -8.90 -19.50
CA LEU A 253 -3.31 -8.99 -20.91
C LEU A 253 -4.33 -9.74 -21.78
N ILE A 254 -5.01 -10.76 -21.24
CA ILE A 254 -6.11 -11.46 -21.91
C ILE A 254 -7.31 -10.52 -22.09
N ASP A 255 -7.71 -9.81 -21.05
CA ASP A 255 -8.85 -8.88 -21.06
C ASP A 255 -8.64 -7.73 -22.06
N LYS A 256 -7.37 -7.31 -22.25
CA LYS A 256 -6.98 -6.33 -23.27
C LYS A 256 -6.85 -6.94 -24.69
N ASP A 257 -7.14 -8.21 -24.87
CA ASP A 257 -7.01 -8.97 -26.14
C ASP A 257 -5.58 -8.95 -26.73
N ILE A 258 -4.58 -8.98 -25.85
CA ILE A 258 -3.15 -9.05 -26.18
C ILE A 258 -2.42 -10.15 -25.41
N PRO A 259 -3.00 -11.36 -25.23
CA PRO A 259 -2.31 -12.43 -24.50
C PRO A 259 -0.99 -12.80 -25.19
N PRO A 260 0.12 -12.89 -24.48
CA PRO A 260 1.38 -13.35 -25.05
C PRO A 260 1.32 -14.86 -25.35
N ARG A 261 2.04 -15.32 -26.38
CA ARG A 261 2.35 -16.73 -26.56
C ARG A 261 3.39 -17.17 -25.53
N GLU A 262 4.38 -16.32 -25.31
CA GLU A 262 5.45 -16.52 -24.32
C GLU A 262 5.53 -15.30 -23.40
N HIS A 263 5.50 -15.56 -22.11
CA HIS A 263 5.66 -14.53 -21.07
C HIS A 263 6.98 -14.76 -20.33
N LEU A 264 7.93 -13.85 -20.54
CA LEU A 264 9.26 -13.90 -19.94
C LEU A 264 9.26 -13.12 -18.62
N VAL A 265 9.73 -13.74 -17.57
CA VAL A 265 9.76 -13.14 -16.21
C VAL A 265 11.02 -13.56 -15.47
N ASP A 266 11.34 -12.88 -14.39
CA ASP A 266 12.39 -13.33 -13.48
C ASP A 266 11.92 -14.51 -12.58
N ALA A 267 12.87 -15.12 -11.85
CA ALA A 267 12.59 -16.27 -10.99
C ALA A 267 11.59 -15.99 -9.86
N ALA A 268 11.37 -14.73 -9.49
CA ALA A 268 10.45 -14.36 -8.42
C ALA A 268 8.98 -14.50 -8.81
N TYR A 269 8.67 -14.44 -10.12
CA TYR A 269 7.32 -14.60 -10.67
C TYR A 269 6.92 -16.05 -10.90
N ILE A 270 7.83 -17.02 -10.73
CA ILE A 270 7.60 -18.40 -11.14
C ILE A 270 7.36 -19.29 -9.92
N SER A 271 6.35 -20.16 -10.05
CA SER A 271 6.16 -21.36 -9.24
C SER A 271 5.74 -22.51 -10.16
N SER A 272 5.85 -23.75 -9.69
CA SER A 272 5.41 -24.94 -10.44
C SER A 272 3.91 -24.87 -10.79
N GLU A 273 3.09 -24.36 -9.88
CA GLU A 273 1.65 -24.18 -10.08
C GLU A 273 1.37 -23.16 -11.18
N LEU A 274 2.08 -22.00 -11.14
CA LEU A 274 1.93 -20.94 -12.14
C LEU A 274 2.36 -21.40 -13.55
N LEU A 275 3.39 -22.23 -13.67
CA LEU A 275 3.79 -22.81 -14.97
C LEU A 275 2.70 -23.67 -15.58
N VAL A 276 2.04 -24.50 -14.76
CA VAL A 276 0.95 -25.38 -15.21
C VAL A 276 -0.29 -24.55 -15.55
N HIS A 277 -0.73 -23.67 -14.62
CA HIS A 277 -1.90 -22.82 -14.81
C HIS A 277 -1.78 -21.91 -16.03
N SER A 278 -0.66 -21.20 -16.18
CA SER A 278 -0.44 -20.32 -17.34
C SER A 278 -0.55 -21.08 -18.67
N ARG A 279 0.00 -22.31 -18.74
CA ARG A 279 -0.05 -23.13 -19.95
C ARG A 279 -1.42 -23.71 -20.21
N ASP A 280 -2.03 -24.36 -19.21
CA ASP A 280 -3.21 -25.22 -19.40
C ASP A 280 -4.51 -24.39 -19.41
N ASP A 281 -4.61 -23.35 -18.59
CA ASP A 281 -5.83 -22.55 -18.48
C ASP A 281 -5.79 -21.27 -19.33
N GLN A 282 -4.62 -20.65 -19.51
CA GLN A 282 -4.49 -19.39 -20.25
C GLN A 282 -3.80 -19.55 -21.63
N GLY A 283 -3.20 -20.70 -21.90
CA GLY A 283 -2.48 -20.95 -23.14
C GLY A 283 -1.22 -20.08 -23.30
N ILE A 284 -0.60 -19.67 -22.20
CA ILE A 284 0.60 -18.83 -22.14
C ILE A 284 1.79 -19.65 -21.69
N ALA A 285 2.87 -19.69 -22.47
CA ALA A 285 4.12 -20.30 -22.05
C ALA A 285 4.88 -19.34 -21.11
N LEU A 286 4.73 -19.51 -19.79
CA LEU A 286 5.50 -18.76 -18.80
C LEU A 286 6.95 -19.26 -18.78
N ARG A 287 7.93 -18.37 -18.92
CA ARG A 287 9.35 -18.71 -18.98
C ARG A 287 10.17 -17.77 -18.12
N GLY A 288 11.18 -18.34 -17.47
CA GLY A 288 12.18 -17.60 -16.70
C GLY A 288 13.16 -18.53 -16.03
N PRO A 289 14.21 -18.01 -15.38
CA PRO A 289 15.21 -18.82 -14.74
C PRO A 289 14.62 -19.58 -13.55
N THR A 290 15.14 -20.77 -13.29
CA THR A 290 14.83 -21.52 -12.07
C THR A 290 15.41 -20.78 -10.85
N ARG A 291 14.69 -20.82 -9.74
CA ARG A 291 15.25 -20.32 -8.47
C ARG A 291 16.45 -21.17 -8.10
N PRO A 292 17.57 -20.55 -7.69
CA PRO A 292 18.68 -21.33 -7.12
C PRO A 292 18.14 -22.17 -5.96
N SER A 293 18.49 -23.46 -5.95
CA SER A 293 18.15 -24.34 -4.83
C SER A 293 18.87 -23.83 -3.58
N GLN A 294 18.13 -23.42 -2.56
CA GLN A 294 18.66 -22.99 -1.27
C GLN A 294 18.55 -24.09 -0.19
N GLY A 295 18.19 -25.30 -0.59
CA GLY A 295 17.95 -26.40 0.34
C GLY A 295 19.19 -27.22 0.66
N TRP A 296 19.03 -28.16 1.60
CA TRP A 296 20.02 -29.18 1.98
C TRP A 296 20.54 -29.97 0.77
N GLN A 297 19.78 -30.03 -0.32
CA GLN A 297 20.14 -30.69 -1.57
C GLN A 297 21.38 -30.09 -2.27
N THR A 298 21.66 -28.76 -2.06
CA THR A 298 22.88 -28.12 -2.60
C THR A 298 24.16 -28.45 -1.81
N GLN A 299 23.98 -29.06 -0.63
CA GLN A 299 25.07 -29.40 0.27
C GLN A 299 25.53 -30.87 0.13
N ILE A 300 24.86 -31.65 -0.70
CA ILE A 300 25.16 -33.05 -0.94
C ILE A 300 26.03 -33.15 -2.21
N GLU A 301 27.27 -33.61 -2.09
CA GLU A 301 28.10 -33.98 -3.21
C GLU A 301 27.38 -35.06 -4.05
N GLY A 302 27.08 -34.77 -5.34
CA GLY A 302 26.30 -35.66 -6.21
C GLY A 302 24.80 -35.35 -6.34
N ALA A 303 24.32 -34.19 -5.86
CA ALA A 303 22.96 -33.76 -6.11
C ALA A 303 22.68 -33.64 -7.63
N TYR A 304 21.50 -34.09 -8.05
CA TYR A 304 21.08 -34.09 -9.47
C TYR A 304 21.21 -32.68 -10.05
N THR A 305 22.00 -32.57 -11.12
CA THR A 305 22.02 -31.36 -11.97
C THR A 305 20.91 -31.54 -13.02
N LEU A 306 19.93 -30.64 -13.03
CA LEU A 306 19.01 -30.55 -14.17
C LEU A 306 19.83 -29.98 -15.34
N GLU A 307 20.08 -30.79 -16.35
CA GLU A 307 20.60 -30.29 -17.63
C GLU A 307 19.56 -29.32 -18.23
N GLN A 308 20.02 -28.14 -18.62
CA GLN A 308 19.21 -27.06 -19.20
C GLN A 308 18.68 -27.42 -20.59
#